data_017fe0dc94903a29286501d0713b34e3
#
_entry.id   017fe0dc94903a29286501d0713b34e3
#
_cell.length_a   1.000
_cell.length_b   1.000
_cell.length_c   1.000
_cell.angle_alpha   90.00
_cell.angle_beta   90.00
_cell.angle_gamma   90.00
#
_symmetry.space_group_name_H-M   'P 1'
#
loop_
_entity.id
_entity.type
_entity.pdbx_description
1 polymer ?
#
loop_
_entity_poly.entity_id
_entity_poly.type
_entity_poly.pdbx_seq_one_letter_code
_entity_poly.pdbx_strand_id
1 'polypeptide(L)'
;MNIAGFWTGQYGYDAIVGLVVEFHAELGQHADTLSGNSTEKNTFSARGGQFLIADLFGKVNRMSIDFTKQYTNAAPGQPKIHYQGKISKDGNLITGRWRIKDQSCGSFKMTRAIEQKPKAKTVTSRKRERV
;
A
#
# COMPACT_ATOMS: atom_id res chain seq x y z
N MET A 1 -13.14 2.05 -13.05
CA MET A 1 -12.97 1.20 -11.86
C MET A 1 -12.57 2.07 -10.69
N ASN A 2 -13.29 1.99 -9.58
CA ASN A 2 -13.00 2.80 -8.40
C ASN A 2 -12.37 1.90 -7.33
N ILE A 3 -11.13 2.23 -6.94
CA ILE A 3 -10.40 1.45 -5.94
C ILE A 3 -10.11 2.26 -4.67
N ALA A 4 -10.82 3.35 -4.46
CA ALA A 4 -10.68 4.09 -3.21
C ALA A 4 -11.09 3.22 -2.03
N GLY A 5 -10.43 3.41 -0.90
CA GLY A 5 -10.73 2.68 0.32
C GLY A 5 -9.49 2.11 0.97
N PHE A 6 -9.72 1.19 1.90
CA PHE A 6 -8.65 0.57 2.67
C PHE A 6 -8.27 -0.78 2.08
N TRP A 7 -6.98 -1.06 2.08
CA TRP A 7 -6.41 -2.26 1.50
C TRP A 7 -5.39 -2.87 2.44
N THR A 8 -5.30 -4.19 2.45
CA THR A 8 -4.19 -4.89 3.06
C THR A 8 -3.36 -5.50 1.94
N GLY A 9 -2.05 -5.45 2.08
CA GLY A 9 -1.19 -5.92 1.02
C GLY A 9 0.03 -6.63 1.55
N GLN A 10 0.76 -7.21 0.61
CA GLN A 10 2.05 -7.80 0.89
C GLN A 10 2.92 -7.70 -0.36
N TYR A 11 4.22 -7.63 -0.15
CA TYR A 11 5.16 -7.70 -1.25
C TYR A 11 6.32 -8.61 -0.90
N GLY A 12 6.90 -9.21 -1.92
CA GLY A 12 8.06 -10.07 -1.75
C GLY A 12 9.18 -9.63 -2.67
N TYR A 13 10.33 -10.24 -2.50
CA TYR A 13 11.54 -9.95 -3.26
C TYR A 13 11.90 -11.14 -4.13
N ASP A 14 12.19 -10.90 -5.40
CA ASP A 14 12.61 -11.98 -6.31
C ASP A 14 13.91 -12.61 -5.82
N ALA A 15 14.80 -11.81 -5.25
CA ALA A 15 16.11 -12.31 -4.84
C ALA A 15 16.09 -13.08 -3.52
N ILE A 16 15.02 -12.96 -2.73
CA ILE A 16 14.98 -13.57 -1.39
C ILE A 16 13.66 -14.33 -1.25
N VAL A 17 13.72 -15.63 -1.51
CA VAL A 17 12.55 -16.47 -1.41
C VAL A 17 12.06 -16.54 0.03
N GLY A 18 10.76 -16.35 0.21
CA GLY A 18 10.13 -16.46 1.52
C GLY A 18 10.10 -15.17 2.33
N LEU A 19 10.77 -14.13 1.86
CA LEU A 19 10.70 -12.84 2.54
C LEU A 19 9.44 -12.11 2.05
N VAL A 20 8.52 -11.86 2.97
CA VAL A 20 7.26 -11.17 2.66
C VAL A 20 7.07 -10.05 3.66
N VAL A 21 6.71 -8.87 3.16
CA VAL A 21 6.44 -7.70 3.98
C VAL A 21 4.97 -7.34 3.82
N GLU A 22 4.26 -7.23 4.94
CA GLU A 22 2.85 -6.85 4.95
C GLU A 22 2.70 -5.35 5.14
N PHE A 23 1.67 -4.80 4.53
CA PHE A 23 1.40 -3.36 4.66
C PHE A 23 -0.10 -3.11 4.62
N HIS A 24 -0.48 -1.93 5.09
CA HIS A 24 -1.84 -1.43 4.99
C HIS A 24 -1.81 -0.16 4.17
N ALA A 25 -2.82 0.04 3.35
CA ALA A 25 -2.88 1.23 2.51
C ALA A 25 -4.27 1.83 2.54
N GLU A 26 -4.30 3.14 2.40
CA GLU A 26 -5.53 3.86 2.17
C GLU A 26 -5.38 4.55 0.82
N LEU A 27 -6.29 4.28 -0.10
CA LEU A 27 -6.23 4.81 -1.46
C LEU A 27 -7.38 5.78 -1.69
N GLY A 28 -7.07 6.89 -2.34
CA GLY A 28 -8.05 7.82 -2.85
C GLY A 28 -7.97 7.85 -4.36
N GLN A 29 -9.09 8.11 -5.02
CA GLN A 29 -9.12 8.17 -6.46
C GLN A 29 -10.00 9.33 -6.91
N HIS A 30 -9.46 10.16 -7.79
CA HIS A 30 -10.19 11.24 -8.43
C HIS A 30 -10.04 11.06 -9.93
N ALA A 31 -11.13 10.70 -10.61
CA ALA A 31 -11.11 10.27 -12.00
C ALA A 31 -10.14 9.09 -12.13
N ASP A 32 -9.07 9.23 -12.90
CA ASP A 32 -8.07 8.19 -13.07
C ASP A 32 -6.81 8.41 -12.21
N THR A 33 -6.80 9.46 -11.40
CA THR A 33 -5.65 9.79 -10.56
C THR A 33 -5.77 9.10 -9.22
N LEU A 34 -4.69 8.42 -8.83
CA LEU A 34 -4.60 7.68 -7.59
C LEU A 34 -3.69 8.42 -6.62
N SER A 35 -4.14 8.51 -5.37
CA SER A 35 -3.30 9.04 -4.28
C SER A 35 -3.60 8.24 -3.02
N GLY A 36 -2.67 8.27 -2.08
CA GLY A 36 -2.90 7.57 -0.82
C GLY A 36 -1.63 7.44 -0.02
N ASN A 37 -1.69 6.54 0.94
CA ASN A 37 -0.56 6.29 1.81
C ASN A 37 -0.54 4.84 2.23
N SER A 38 0.61 4.39 2.73
CA SER A 38 0.75 3.05 3.26
C SER A 38 1.54 3.08 4.55
N THR A 39 1.34 2.04 5.36
CA THR A 39 2.04 1.85 6.62
C THR A 39 2.48 0.39 6.69
N GLU A 40 3.73 0.19 7.07
CA GLU A 40 4.27 -1.15 7.24
C GLU A 40 5.26 -1.16 8.40
N LYS A 41 5.51 -2.35 8.97
CA LYS A 41 6.52 -2.48 10.01
C LYS A 41 7.90 -2.19 9.42
N ASN A 42 8.72 -1.49 10.19
CA ASN A 42 10.09 -1.23 9.77
C ASN A 42 10.93 -2.49 10.02
N THR A 43 11.17 -3.24 8.95
CA THR A 43 11.97 -4.45 9.00
C THR A 43 13.36 -4.23 8.43
N PHE A 44 13.69 -2.99 8.02
CA PHE A 44 14.94 -2.71 7.32
C PHE A 44 15.97 -2.03 8.19
N SER A 45 15.55 -1.27 9.20
CA SER A 45 16.46 -0.44 9.96
C SER A 45 15.87 -0.11 11.31
N ALA A 46 16.72 0.03 12.32
CA ALA A 46 16.31 0.52 13.63
C ALA A 46 15.98 2.01 13.60
N ARG A 47 16.39 2.70 12.55
CA ARG A 47 16.07 4.11 12.38
C ARG A 47 14.66 4.24 11.82
N GLY A 48 14.05 5.40 11.97
CA GLY A 48 12.73 5.65 11.40
C GLY A 48 11.59 5.08 12.21
N GLY A 49 11.86 4.54 13.41
CA GLY A 49 10.82 4.05 14.30
C GLY A 49 10.33 2.67 13.93
N GLN A 50 9.16 2.29 14.49
CA GLN A 50 8.61 0.94 14.33
C GLN A 50 7.91 0.75 13.00
N PHE A 51 7.43 1.81 12.40
CA PHE A 51 6.65 1.74 11.18
C PHE A 51 7.24 2.65 10.12
N LEU A 52 7.12 2.22 8.88
CA LEU A 52 7.46 3.03 7.73
C LEU A 52 6.16 3.52 7.11
N ILE A 53 6.13 4.81 6.80
CA ILE A 53 4.99 5.47 6.19
C ILE A 53 5.41 5.93 4.81
N ALA A 54 4.54 5.73 3.83
CA ALA A 54 4.84 6.12 2.46
C ALA A 54 3.65 6.80 1.83
N ASP A 55 3.94 7.71 0.91
CA ASP A 55 2.94 8.28 0.02
C ASP A 55 2.84 7.43 -1.23
N LEU A 56 1.63 7.29 -1.74
CA LEU A 56 1.34 6.57 -2.97
C LEU A 56 0.66 7.53 -3.94
N PHE A 57 1.10 7.52 -5.20
CA PHE A 57 0.46 8.35 -6.21
C PHE A 57 0.67 7.74 -7.59
N GLY A 58 -0.33 7.83 -8.43
CA GLY A 58 -0.25 7.24 -9.75
C GLY A 58 -1.57 7.32 -10.49
N LYS A 59 -1.83 6.29 -11.29
CA LYS A 59 -3.01 6.29 -12.16
C LYS A 59 -3.65 4.93 -12.23
N VAL A 60 -4.96 4.96 -12.48
CA VAL A 60 -5.76 3.77 -12.78
C VAL A 60 -6.23 3.92 -14.22
N ASN A 61 -6.01 2.90 -15.04
CA ASN A 61 -6.44 2.89 -16.42
C ASN A 61 -7.20 1.59 -16.67
N ARG A 62 -8.53 1.66 -16.63
CA ARG A 62 -9.39 0.49 -16.72
C ARG A 62 -9.08 -0.45 -15.58
N MET A 63 -8.52 -1.62 -15.87
CA MET A 63 -8.18 -2.62 -14.87
C MET A 63 -6.68 -2.70 -14.64
N SER A 64 -5.94 -1.66 -15.02
CA SER A 64 -4.51 -1.56 -14.78
C SER A 64 -4.25 -0.45 -13.79
N ILE A 65 -3.21 -0.63 -12.98
CA ILE A 65 -2.79 0.36 -12.01
C ILE A 65 -1.28 0.57 -12.12
N ASP A 66 -0.86 1.81 -11.96
CA ASP A 66 0.54 2.19 -12.03
C ASP A 66 0.75 3.27 -10.98
N PHE A 67 1.56 3.00 -9.97
CA PHE A 67 1.78 4.00 -8.95
C PHE A 67 3.20 3.95 -8.40
N THR A 68 3.60 5.05 -7.80
CA THR A 68 4.89 5.23 -7.15
C THR A 68 4.67 5.27 -5.64
N LYS A 69 5.56 4.61 -4.91
CA LYS A 69 5.57 4.61 -3.45
C LYS A 69 6.84 5.31 -3.01
N GLN A 70 6.70 6.26 -2.10
CA GLN A 70 7.84 6.99 -1.56
C GLN A 70 7.71 7.10 -0.05
N TYR A 71 8.69 6.57 0.66
CA TYR A 71 8.71 6.65 2.12
C TYR A 71 8.90 8.08 2.57
N THR A 72 8.18 8.47 3.60
CA THR A 72 8.20 9.84 4.12
C THR A 72 8.94 9.95 5.44
N ASN A 73 9.17 8.84 6.13
CA ASN A 73 9.83 8.85 7.44
C ASN A 73 11.04 7.93 7.50
N ALA A 74 11.57 7.51 6.36
CA ALA A 74 12.77 6.70 6.30
C ALA A 74 14.02 7.59 6.18
N ALA A 75 15.18 6.96 6.11
CA ALA A 75 16.44 7.70 5.95
C ALA A 75 16.42 8.52 4.66
N PRO A 76 17.10 9.67 4.63
CA PRO A 76 17.18 10.47 3.42
C PRO A 76 17.77 9.66 2.25
N GLY A 77 17.30 9.96 1.05
CA GLY A 77 17.82 9.31 -0.14
C GLY A 77 17.17 7.98 -0.47
N GLN A 78 16.12 7.61 0.23
CA GLN A 78 15.37 6.40 -0.15
C GLN A 78 14.81 6.54 -1.55
N PRO A 79 15.01 5.53 -2.40
CA PRO A 79 14.52 5.59 -3.78
C PRO A 79 13.01 5.45 -3.84
N LYS A 80 12.45 5.92 -4.94
CA LYS A 80 11.05 5.69 -5.24
C LYS A 80 10.87 4.25 -5.72
N ILE A 81 9.73 3.67 -5.38
CA ILE A 81 9.41 2.30 -5.76
C ILE A 81 8.26 2.34 -6.73
N HIS A 82 8.42 1.69 -7.87
CA HIS A 82 7.43 1.68 -8.94
C HIS A 82 6.59 0.41 -8.88
N TYR A 83 5.29 0.57 -8.84
CA TYR A 83 4.34 -0.55 -8.80
C TYR A 83 3.49 -0.55 -10.06
N GLN A 84 3.33 -1.71 -10.66
CA GLN A 84 2.45 -1.90 -11.81
C GLN A 84 1.66 -3.17 -11.61
N GLY A 85 0.35 -3.10 -11.83
CA GLY A 85 -0.47 -4.26 -11.57
C GLY A 85 -1.78 -4.27 -12.33
N LYS A 86 -2.57 -5.28 -12.02
CA LYS A 86 -3.89 -5.49 -12.58
C LYS A 86 -4.90 -5.54 -11.45
N ILE A 87 -6.07 -4.99 -11.72
CA ILE A 87 -7.20 -4.97 -10.79
C ILE A 87 -8.16 -6.07 -11.24
N SER A 88 -8.63 -6.89 -10.29
CA SER A 88 -9.59 -7.94 -10.58
C SER A 88 -10.93 -7.35 -11.01
N LYS A 89 -11.76 -8.17 -11.66
CA LYS A 89 -13.06 -7.73 -12.16
C LYS A 89 -13.93 -7.13 -11.08
N ASP A 90 -13.90 -7.72 -9.88
CA ASP A 90 -14.72 -7.25 -8.78
C ASP A 90 -14.11 -6.04 -8.06
N GLY A 91 -12.91 -5.62 -8.44
CA GLY A 91 -12.25 -4.48 -7.84
C GLY A 91 -11.66 -4.72 -6.47
N ASN A 92 -11.55 -5.97 -6.03
CA ASN A 92 -11.16 -6.29 -4.67
C ASN A 92 -9.77 -6.88 -4.54
N LEU A 93 -9.10 -7.12 -5.66
CA LEU A 93 -7.75 -7.69 -5.68
C LEU A 93 -6.89 -6.95 -6.69
N ILE A 94 -5.69 -6.58 -6.27
CA ILE A 94 -4.68 -6.00 -7.15
C ILE A 94 -3.43 -6.85 -7.03
N THR A 95 -2.88 -7.26 -8.18
CA THR A 95 -1.65 -8.05 -8.20
C THR A 95 -0.72 -7.48 -9.25
N GLY A 96 0.57 -7.60 -9.01
CA GLY A 96 1.53 -7.10 -9.97
C GLY A 96 2.96 -7.19 -9.48
N ARG A 97 3.76 -6.27 -9.98
CA ARG A 97 5.19 -6.24 -9.74
C ARG A 97 5.62 -4.86 -9.29
N TRP A 98 6.66 -4.82 -8.46
CA TRP A 98 7.30 -3.58 -8.07
C TRP A 98 8.78 -3.65 -8.41
N ARG A 99 9.39 -2.50 -8.57
CA ARG A 99 10.82 -2.41 -8.84
C ARG A 99 11.39 -1.10 -8.32
N ILE A 100 12.65 -1.17 -7.94
CA ILE A 100 13.47 -0.01 -7.66
C ILE A 100 14.55 -0.02 -8.74
N LYS A 101 14.70 1.09 -9.45
CA LYS A 101 15.63 1.17 -10.59
C LYS A 101 17.02 0.71 -10.17
N ASP A 102 17.57 -0.23 -10.93
CA ASP A 102 18.93 -0.76 -10.76
C ASP A 102 19.19 -1.38 -9.38
N GLN A 103 18.15 -1.76 -8.65
CA GLN A 103 18.34 -2.35 -7.33
C GLN A 103 17.58 -3.66 -7.19
N SER A 104 16.31 -3.60 -6.88
CA SER A 104 15.57 -4.81 -6.57
C SER A 104 14.18 -4.77 -7.20
N CYS A 105 13.55 -5.92 -7.21
CA CYS A 105 12.19 -6.07 -7.72
C CYS A 105 11.52 -7.25 -7.04
N GLY A 106 10.21 -7.32 -7.21
CA GLY A 106 9.43 -8.39 -6.66
C GLY A 106 7.98 -8.32 -7.08
N SER A 107 7.15 -9.12 -6.45
CA SER A 107 5.73 -9.15 -6.70
C SER A 107 4.98 -8.52 -5.52
N PHE A 108 3.74 -8.11 -5.77
CA PHE A 108 2.89 -7.59 -4.71
C PHE A 108 1.45 -8.03 -4.93
N LYS A 109 0.69 -8.01 -3.84
CA LYS A 109 -0.72 -8.30 -3.85
C LYS A 109 -1.42 -7.41 -2.84
N MET A 110 -2.56 -6.86 -3.20
CA MET A 110 -3.39 -6.06 -2.31
C MET A 110 -4.81 -6.59 -2.36
N THR A 111 -5.41 -6.72 -1.20
CA THR A 111 -6.79 -7.16 -1.07
C THR A 111 -7.58 -6.06 -0.38
N ARG A 112 -8.75 -5.74 -0.90
CA ARG A 112 -9.59 -4.71 -0.30
C ARG A 112 -9.99 -5.14 1.09
N ALA A 113 -9.79 -4.26 2.07
CA ALA A 113 -10.18 -4.55 3.44
C ALA A 113 -11.70 -4.49 3.55
N ILE A 114 -12.28 -5.55 4.07
CA ILE A 114 -13.74 -5.66 4.17
C ILE A 114 -14.26 -4.80 5.28
N GLU A 115 -13.54 -4.80 6.35
CA GLU A 115 -13.99 -4.10 7.50
C GLU A 115 -13.48 -2.75 7.54
N GLN A 116 -14.22 -1.92 7.68
CA GLN A 116 -13.70 -0.67 7.91
C GLN A 116 -14.55 -0.07 8.89
N LYS A 117 -14.94 -0.62 8.91
CA LYS A 117 -15.79 -0.25 9.59
C LYS A 117 -15.68 -0.18 10.87
N PRO A 118 -15.52 -0.52 10.37
CA PRO A 118 -15.54 -0.26 11.32
C PRO A 118 -15.70 -0.15 12.00
N LYS A 119 -15.81 -0.13 11.83
CA LYS A 119 -15.97 0.10 12.50
C LYS A 119 -15.82 0.42 13.16
N ALA A 120 -15.80 0.54 12.92
CA ALA A 120 -15.82 1.06 13.64
C ALA A 120 -15.77 1.14 14.28
N LYS A 121 -15.74 1.24 14.11
CA LYS A 121 -15.73 1.60 14.89
C LYS A 121 -15.77 1.79 15.48
N THR A 122 -15.96 1.89 15.28
CA THR A 122 -16.13 2.34 16.09
C THR A 122 -16.03 2.47 16.78
N VAL A 123 -16.19 2.59 16.62
CA VAL A 123 -16.22 3.06 17.54
C VAL A 123 -16.04 3.19 18.11
N THR A 124 -16.00 3.28 17.93
CA THR A 124 -16.00 3.75 18.78
C THR A 124 -15.82 3.90 19.19
N SER A 125 -15.79 4.03 18.86
CA SER A 125 -15.85 4.55 19.67
C SER A 125 -15.75 4.63 20.18
N ARG A 126 -15.83 4.79 19.92
CA ARG A 126 -15.90 5.29 20.77
C ARG A 126 -15.75 5.37 21.47
N LYS A 127 -15.81 5.39 21.19
CA LYS A 127 -15.77 5.78 22.05
C LYS A 127 -15.51 5.89 22.68
N ARG A 128 -15.54 6.02 22.36
CA ARG A 128 -15.40 6.49 23.14
C ARG A 128 -15.40 6.71 23.76
N GLU A 129 -15.44 6.77 23.35
CA GLU A 129 -15.53 7.30 24.08
C GLU A 129 -15.69 7.37 24.71
N ARG A 130 -15.89 7.48 24.43
CA ARG A 130 -16.13 7.82 25.24
C ARG A 130 -16.23 7.85 26.11
N VAL A 131 -16.33 7.95 25.77
CA VAL A 131 -16.35 8.10 26.70
C VAL A 131 -16.33 8.04 27.21
#